data_da9b5e094a7d163f2f247f2845dfc323
#
_entry.id   da9b5e094a7d163f2f247f2845dfc323
#
_cell.length_a   1.000
_cell.length_b   1.000
_cell.length_c   1.000
_cell.angle_alpha   90.00
_cell.angle_beta   90.00
_cell.angle_gamma   90.00
#
_symmetry.space_group_name_H-M   'P 1'
#
loop_
_entity.id
_entity.type
_entity.pdbx_description
1 polymer ?
#
loop_
_entity_poly.entity_id
_entity_poly.type
_entity_poly.pdbx_seq_one_letter_code
_entity_poly.pdbx_strand_id
1 'polypeptide(L)'
;LRTMVKTLGKVEKARIADVVQIHRLVNYWAEKGEMLPRALSEIYESLRDYSVLREDGEVAACIALHISWVDLAEVRSLAVAEGKQRQDAGSRLVKACIREAARLEIPTVFCLTYKPGFFQKMGFRVVEKAELPRKIWTDCYHCAKFPDCDESAMTIDLAKK
;
A
#
# COMPACT_ATOMS: atom_id res chain seq x y z
N LEU A 1 25.20 18.52 22.99
CA LEU A 1 24.96 17.25 22.29
C LEU A 1 23.76 17.39 21.36
N ARG A 2 24.02 17.45 20.07
CA ARG A 2 22.95 17.46 19.09
C ARG A 2 22.37 16.06 19.00
N THR A 3 21.08 15.94 19.34
CA THR A 3 20.34 14.73 19.06
C THR A 3 20.20 14.64 17.55
N MET A 4 20.86 13.69 16.93
CA MET A 4 20.69 13.47 15.49
C MET A 4 19.27 12.94 15.25
N VAL A 5 18.48 13.73 14.53
CA VAL A 5 17.16 13.28 14.08
C VAL A 5 17.40 12.20 13.01
N LYS A 6 16.97 10.98 13.29
CA LYS A 6 17.02 9.91 12.30
C LYS A 6 16.09 10.24 11.16
N THR A 7 16.62 10.24 9.96
CA THR A 7 15.82 10.50 8.75
C THR A 7 15.49 9.19 8.04
N LEU A 8 14.27 9.12 7.51
CA LEU A 8 13.89 8.06 6.60
C LEU A 8 14.62 8.27 5.27
N GLY A 9 15.10 7.21 4.68
CA GLY A 9 15.72 7.23 3.37
C GLY A 9 14.71 7.57 2.27
N LYS A 10 15.13 7.44 1.04
CA LYS A 10 14.23 7.58 -0.11
C LYS A 10 13.44 6.29 -0.32
N VAL A 11 12.33 6.38 -1.05
CA VAL A 11 11.54 5.20 -1.42
C VAL A 11 12.36 4.33 -2.36
N GLU A 12 12.46 3.04 -2.03
CA GLU A 12 13.20 2.06 -2.82
C GLU A 12 12.34 0.81 -3.02
N LYS A 13 12.57 0.10 -4.11
CA LYS A 13 11.92 -1.21 -4.29
C LYS A 13 12.46 -2.19 -3.25
N ALA A 14 11.56 -3.03 -2.72
CA ALA A 14 11.93 -4.03 -1.72
C ALA A 14 12.86 -5.09 -2.31
N ARG A 15 13.72 -5.62 -1.46
CA ARG A 15 14.65 -6.70 -1.78
C ARG A 15 14.27 -7.95 -0.98
N ILE A 16 14.81 -9.09 -1.37
CA ILE A 16 14.56 -10.37 -0.66
C ILE A 16 14.80 -10.23 0.85
N ALA A 17 15.85 -9.52 1.24
CA ALA A 17 16.21 -9.33 2.65
C ALA A 17 15.15 -8.54 3.43
N ASP A 18 14.27 -7.80 2.76
CA ASP A 18 13.24 -6.99 3.41
C ASP A 18 11.96 -7.79 3.75
N VAL A 19 11.76 -8.96 3.15
CA VAL A 19 10.49 -9.69 3.18
C VAL A 19 10.03 -9.99 4.61
N VAL A 20 10.93 -10.49 5.46
CA VAL A 20 10.57 -10.83 6.85
C VAL A 20 10.14 -9.58 7.62
N GLN A 21 10.83 -8.46 7.41
CA GLN A 21 10.48 -7.20 8.05
C GLN A 21 9.12 -6.66 7.56
N ILE A 22 8.87 -6.74 6.25
CA ILE A 22 7.56 -6.37 5.68
C ILE A 22 6.45 -7.23 6.29
N HIS A 23 6.67 -8.52 6.37
CA HIS A 23 5.71 -9.46 6.96
C HIS A 23 5.37 -9.08 8.40
N ARG A 24 6.38 -8.81 9.22
CA ARG A 24 6.16 -8.40 10.62
C ARG A 24 5.39 -7.09 10.71
N LEU A 25 5.75 -6.12 9.88
CA LEU A 25 5.14 -4.79 9.89
C LEU A 25 3.67 -4.84 9.49
N VAL A 26 3.35 -5.51 8.38
CA VAL A 26 1.98 -5.66 7.89
C VAL A 26 1.12 -6.39 8.93
N ASN A 27 1.62 -7.51 9.46
CA ASN A 27 0.84 -8.32 10.39
C ASN A 27 0.72 -7.70 11.79
N TYR A 28 1.66 -6.83 12.18
CA TYR A 28 1.54 -6.02 13.39
C TYR A 28 0.26 -5.16 13.33
N TRP A 29 0.04 -4.46 12.22
CA TRP A 29 -1.15 -3.63 12.06
C TRP A 29 -2.41 -4.46 11.78
N ALA A 30 -2.25 -5.61 11.12
CA ALA A 30 -3.38 -6.53 10.88
C ALA A 30 -3.95 -7.07 12.19
N GLU A 31 -3.10 -7.39 13.16
CA GLU A 31 -3.54 -7.83 14.50
C GLU A 31 -4.32 -6.75 15.24
N LYS A 32 -4.08 -5.49 14.92
CA LYS A 32 -4.81 -4.36 15.49
C LYS A 32 -6.09 -4.03 14.70
N GLY A 33 -6.43 -4.82 13.69
CA GLY A 33 -7.62 -4.60 12.85
C GLY A 33 -7.49 -3.46 11.85
N GLU A 34 -6.28 -2.93 11.64
CA GLU A 34 -6.04 -1.78 10.79
C GLU A 34 -5.89 -2.13 9.31
N MET A 35 -5.60 -3.39 9.02
CA MET A 35 -5.39 -3.87 7.65
C MET A 35 -5.50 -5.39 7.60
N LEU A 36 -5.52 -5.95 6.38
CA LEU A 36 -5.55 -7.39 6.19
C LEU A 36 -4.16 -8.00 6.41
N PRO A 37 -4.11 -9.21 7.01
CA PRO A 37 -2.85 -9.93 7.15
C PRO A 37 -2.34 -10.42 5.79
N ARG A 38 -1.04 -10.64 5.70
CA ARG A 38 -0.41 -11.24 4.53
C ARG A 38 0.47 -12.40 4.97
N ALA A 39 0.36 -13.53 4.29
CA ALA A 39 1.22 -14.66 4.53
C ALA A 39 2.65 -14.37 4.02
N LEU A 40 3.64 -14.95 4.67
CA LEU A 40 5.04 -14.76 4.27
C LEU A 40 5.26 -15.17 2.81
N SER A 41 4.65 -16.29 2.39
CA SER A 41 4.75 -16.79 1.02
C SER A 41 4.17 -15.80 0.00
N GLU A 42 3.05 -15.15 0.33
CA GLU A 42 2.46 -14.12 -0.54
C GLU A 42 3.41 -12.96 -0.79
N ILE A 43 4.13 -12.54 0.26
CA ILE A 43 5.06 -11.42 0.14
C ILE A 43 6.25 -11.83 -0.74
N TYR A 44 6.78 -13.04 -0.59
CA TYR A 44 7.85 -13.53 -1.46
C TYR A 44 7.40 -13.57 -2.92
N GLU A 45 6.21 -14.10 -3.19
CA GLU A 45 5.68 -14.23 -4.55
C GLU A 45 5.40 -12.88 -5.22
N SER A 46 5.00 -11.88 -4.42
CA SER A 46 4.67 -10.55 -4.92
C SER A 46 5.72 -9.49 -4.54
N LEU A 47 6.94 -9.91 -4.30
CA LEU A 47 8.01 -9.02 -3.84
C LEU A 47 8.18 -7.76 -4.70
N ARG A 48 8.04 -7.91 -6.02
CA ARG A 48 8.23 -6.79 -6.95
C ARG A 48 7.16 -5.71 -6.82
N ASP A 49 6.04 -6.02 -6.20
CA ASP A 49 4.98 -5.04 -5.93
C ASP A 49 5.39 -4.07 -4.81
N TYR A 50 6.31 -4.49 -3.93
CA TYR A 50 6.61 -3.76 -2.70
C TYR A 50 7.67 -2.70 -2.86
N SER A 51 7.42 -1.56 -2.22
CA SER A 51 8.39 -0.47 -2.03
C SER A 51 8.53 -0.20 -0.53
N VAL A 52 9.69 0.26 -0.12
CA VAL A 52 10.00 0.47 1.29
C VAL A 52 10.67 1.81 1.54
N LEU A 53 10.54 2.29 2.78
CA LEU A 53 11.36 3.34 3.36
C LEU A 53 12.16 2.70 4.49
N ARG A 54 13.46 2.98 4.52
CA ARG A 54 14.35 2.43 5.56
C ARG A 54 14.85 3.53 6.48
N GLU A 55 15.09 3.15 7.72
CA GLU A 55 15.80 3.94 8.71
C GLU A 55 16.90 3.05 9.28
N ASP A 56 18.15 3.50 9.18
CA ASP A 56 19.31 2.71 9.62
C ASP A 56 19.35 1.30 9.04
N GLY A 57 19.00 1.17 7.75
CA GLY A 57 19.02 -0.11 7.06
C GLY A 57 17.83 -1.03 7.31
N GLU A 58 16.92 -0.66 8.24
CA GLU A 58 15.74 -1.43 8.55
C GLU A 58 14.48 -0.86 7.91
N VAL A 59 13.53 -1.72 7.56
CA VAL A 59 12.26 -1.30 6.97
C VAL A 59 11.43 -0.57 8.02
N ALA A 60 11.21 0.73 7.81
CA ALA A 60 10.36 1.55 8.66
C ALA A 60 8.94 1.69 8.10
N ALA A 61 8.76 1.49 6.81
CA ALA A 61 7.46 1.57 6.17
C ALA A 61 7.48 0.79 4.85
N CYS A 62 6.32 0.31 4.44
CA CYS A 62 6.16 -0.42 3.18
C CYS A 62 4.82 -0.13 2.52
N ILE A 63 4.73 -0.43 1.24
CA ILE A 63 3.51 -0.35 0.43
C ILE A 63 3.66 -1.34 -0.73
N ALA A 64 2.53 -1.77 -1.28
CA ALA A 64 2.52 -2.58 -2.50
C ALA A 64 1.65 -1.91 -3.56
N LEU A 65 2.13 -1.92 -4.80
CA LEU A 65 1.34 -1.62 -5.98
C LEU A 65 1.11 -2.93 -6.72
N HIS A 66 -0.11 -3.42 -6.67
CA HIS A 66 -0.49 -4.70 -7.27
C HIS A 66 -1.24 -4.48 -8.58
N ILE A 67 -0.70 -4.99 -9.67
CA ILE A 67 -1.35 -4.89 -10.98
C ILE A 67 -2.52 -5.86 -11.01
N SER A 68 -3.75 -5.32 -11.19
CA SER A 68 -4.97 -6.12 -11.19
C SER A 68 -5.46 -6.43 -12.60
N TRP A 69 -5.24 -5.52 -13.52
CA TRP A 69 -5.62 -5.68 -14.94
C TRP A 69 -4.83 -4.69 -15.80
N VAL A 70 -5.07 -4.71 -17.09
CA VAL A 70 -4.38 -3.84 -18.06
C VAL A 70 -4.54 -2.35 -17.75
N ASP A 71 -5.65 -1.98 -17.12
CA ASP A 71 -6.02 -0.60 -16.85
C ASP A 71 -6.20 -0.28 -15.36
N LEU A 72 -5.77 -1.19 -14.48
CA LEU A 72 -6.09 -1.08 -13.05
C LEU A 72 -4.98 -1.67 -12.17
N ALA A 73 -4.59 -0.92 -11.15
CA ALA A 73 -3.68 -1.39 -10.11
C ALA A 73 -4.22 -1.02 -8.73
N GLU A 74 -3.85 -1.80 -7.74
CA GLU A 74 -4.25 -1.58 -6.35
C GLU A 74 -3.06 -1.15 -5.49
N VAL A 75 -3.25 -0.07 -4.73
CA VAL A 75 -2.36 0.27 -3.61
C VAL A 75 -2.84 -0.50 -2.38
N ARG A 76 -1.98 -1.34 -1.83
CA ARG A 76 -2.32 -2.15 -0.65
C ARG A 76 -1.11 -2.35 0.27
N SER A 77 -1.35 -2.91 1.44
CA SER A 77 -0.30 -3.23 2.42
C SER A 77 0.52 -2.00 2.85
N LEU A 78 -0.11 -0.83 2.89
CA LEU A 78 0.54 0.38 3.40
C LEU A 78 0.67 0.26 4.92
N ALA A 79 1.88 0.17 5.41
CA ALA A 79 2.16 0.06 6.83
C ALA A 79 3.39 0.89 7.20
N VAL A 80 3.25 1.69 8.26
CA VAL A 80 4.33 2.51 8.79
C VAL A 80 4.58 2.06 10.22
N ALA A 81 5.82 1.79 10.58
CA ALA A 81 6.18 1.33 11.92
C ALA A 81 5.72 2.34 12.98
N GLU A 82 5.28 1.83 14.14
CA GLU A 82 4.86 2.67 15.25
C GLU A 82 5.99 3.63 15.64
N GLY A 83 5.66 4.90 15.81
CA GLY A 83 6.65 5.95 16.09
C GLY A 83 7.43 6.43 14.89
N LYS A 84 7.20 5.88 13.70
CA LYS A 84 7.87 6.26 12.46
C LYS A 84 6.96 7.02 11.49
N GLN A 85 5.76 7.44 11.93
CA GLN A 85 4.79 8.19 11.12
C GLN A 85 5.20 9.66 10.96
N ARG A 86 6.46 9.91 10.71
CA ARG A 86 6.99 11.25 10.47
C ARG A 86 7.55 11.36 9.07
N GLN A 87 7.86 12.56 8.63
CA GLN A 87 8.42 12.83 7.30
C GLN A 87 7.51 12.33 6.17
N ASP A 88 6.19 12.37 6.42
CA ASP A 88 5.18 12.00 5.43
C ASP A 88 5.41 10.61 4.80
N ALA A 89 5.82 9.62 5.61
CA ALA A 89 6.18 8.29 5.13
C ALA A 89 5.08 7.67 4.25
N GLY A 90 3.84 7.64 4.75
CA GLY A 90 2.70 7.08 4.00
C GLY A 90 2.45 7.82 2.70
N SER A 91 2.47 9.15 2.75
CA SER A 91 2.26 10.01 1.58
C SER A 91 3.34 9.78 0.52
N ARG A 92 4.60 9.68 0.94
CA ARG A 92 5.74 9.44 0.04
C ARG A 92 5.61 8.09 -0.67
N LEU A 93 5.18 7.07 0.06
CA LEU A 93 4.97 5.73 -0.50
C LEU A 93 3.83 5.70 -1.50
N VAL A 94 2.69 6.33 -1.18
CA VAL A 94 1.55 6.40 -2.11
C VAL A 94 1.95 7.15 -3.38
N LYS A 95 2.64 8.27 -3.25
CA LYS A 95 3.12 9.04 -4.40
C LYS A 95 4.06 8.20 -5.28
N ALA A 96 4.92 7.40 -4.68
CA ALA A 96 5.81 6.51 -5.43
C ALA A 96 5.02 5.47 -6.22
N CYS A 97 3.96 4.90 -5.65
CA CYS A 97 3.07 3.97 -6.34
C CYS A 97 2.35 4.64 -7.52
N ILE A 98 1.86 5.88 -7.33
CA ILE A 98 1.20 6.63 -8.40
C ILE A 98 2.18 6.87 -9.55
N ARG A 99 3.42 7.28 -9.25
CA ARG A 99 4.45 7.47 -10.27
C ARG A 99 4.78 6.16 -11.01
N GLU A 100 4.86 5.06 -10.28
CA GLU A 100 5.11 3.74 -10.89
C GLU A 100 3.97 3.33 -11.82
N ALA A 101 2.72 3.49 -11.38
CA ALA A 101 1.54 3.22 -12.20
C ALA A 101 1.54 4.07 -13.48
N ALA A 102 1.90 5.35 -13.36
CA ALA A 102 2.00 6.23 -14.53
C ALA A 102 3.08 5.75 -15.52
N ARG A 103 4.24 5.33 -15.01
CA ARG A 103 5.30 4.78 -15.88
C ARG A 103 4.88 3.49 -16.56
N LEU A 104 4.04 2.69 -15.90
CA LEU A 104 3.50 1.45 -16.46
C LEU A 104 2.30 1.70 -17.38
N GLU A 105 1.90 2.96 -17.53
CA GLU A 105 0.75 3.37 -18.34
C GLU A 105 -0.58 2.78 -17.85
N ILE A 106 -0.69 2.61 -16.53
CA ILE A 106 -1.93 2.17 -15.88
C ILE A 106 -2.75 3.41 -15.53
N PRO A 107 -3.96 3.57 -16.11
CA PRO A 107 -4.72 4.83 -15.95
C PRO A 107 -5.44 4.98 -14.62
N THR A 108 -5.74 3.90 -13.92
CA THR A 108 -6.52 3.96 -12.69
C THR A 108 -5.86 3.16 -11.58
N VAL A 109 -5.76 3.78 -10.40
CA VAL A 109 -5.28 3.13 -9.18
C VAL A 109 -6.41 3.16 -8.16
N PHE A 110 -6.65 2.04 -7.48
CA PHE A 110 -7.66 1.97 -6.42
C PHE A 110 -7.04 1.47 -5.11
N CYS A 111 -7.79 1.65 -4.04
CA CYS A 111 -7.48 1.04 -2.75
C CYS A 111 -8.77 0.72 -2.00
N LEU A 112 -8.66 -0.23 -1.06
CA LEU A 112 -9.67 -0.50 -0.06
C LEU A 112 -9.06 -0.11 1.28
N THR A 113 -9.70 0.82 2.01
CA THR A 113 -9.06 1.45 3.16
C THR A 113 -10.04 1.74 4.30
N TYR A 114 -9.51 1.73 5.53
CA TYR A 114 -10.19 2.27 6.70
C TYR A 114 -9.87 3.76 6.91
N LYS A 115 -8.99 4.35 6.11
CA LYS A 115 -8.53 5.74 6.26
C LYS A 115 -8.82 6.57 5.02
N PRO A 116 -10.10 6.77 4.68
CA PRO A 116 -10.46 7.52 3.47
C PRO A 116 -9.95 8.95 3.48
N GLY A 117 -9.90 9.61 4.64
CA GLY A 117 -9.38 10.97 4.75
C GLY A 117 -7.94 11.12 4.29
N PHE A 118 -7.10 10.14 4.61
CA PHE A 118 -5.71 10.12 4.17
C PHE A 118 -5.61 10.05 2.64
N PHE A 119 -6.35 9.13 2.03
CA PHE A 119 -6.33 8.97 0.58
C PHE A 119 -7.01 10.12 -0.17
N GLN A 120 -8.04 10.75 0.42
CA GLN A 120 -8.63 11.96 -0.16
C GLN A 120 -7.60 13.07 -0.29
N LYS A 121 -6.74 13.26 0.70
CA LYS A 121 -5.65 14.24 0.64
C LYS A 121 -4.64 13.93 -0.46
N MET A 122 -4.55 12.66 -0.85
CA MET A 122 -3.66 12.22 -1.93
C MET A 122 -4.30 12.34 -3.33
N GLY A 123 -5.55 12.77 -3.40
CA GLY A 123 -6.28 12.94 -4.65
C GLY A 123 -7.21 11.80 -5.02
N PHE A 124 -7.36 10.80 -4.16
CA PHE A 124 -8.31 9.71 -4.36
C PHE A 124 -9.73 10.18 -4.03
N ARG A 125 -10.72 9.60 -4.71
CA ARG A 125 -12.15 9.84 -4.43
C ARG A 125 -12.81 8.54 -3.99
N VAL A 126 -13.81 8.64 -3.12
CA VAL A 126 -14.62 7.49 -2.69
C VAL A 126 -15.50 7.04 -3.86
N VAL A 127 -15.55 5.74 -4.08
CA VAL A 127 -16.44 5.13 -5.08
C VAL A 127 -17.23 3.99 -4.44
N GLU A 128 -18.36 3.65 -5.08
CA GLU A 128 -19.10 2.47 -4.67
C GLU A 128 -18.30 1.21 -5.00
N LYS A 129 -18.28 0.24 -4.10
CA LYS A 129 -17.55 -1.03 -4.33
C LYS A 129 -18.03 -1.72 -5.61
N ALA A 130 -19.32 -1.60 -5.93
CA ALA A 130 -19.90 -2.17 -7.14
C ALA A 130 -19.33 -1.57 -8.43
N GLU A 131 -18.71 -0.38 -8.37
CA GLU A 131 -18.06 0.23 -9.52
C GLU A 131 -16.72 -0.42 -9.86
N LEU A 132 -16.14 -1.17 -8.93
CA LEU A 132 -14.90 -1.89 -9.15
C LEU A 132 -15.16 -3.10 -10.06
N PRO A 133 -14.25 -3.38 -11.03
CA PRO A 133 -14.43 -4.50 -11.93
C PRO A 133 -14.54 -5.85 -11.20
N ARG A 134 -15.32 -6.77 -11.78
CA ARG A 134 -15.54 -8.12 -11.22
C ARG A 134 -14.25 -8.86 -10.86
N LYS A 135 -13.17 -8.60 -11.56
CA LYS A 135 -11.88 -9.27 -11.33
C LYS A 135 -11.30 -9.01 -9.95
N ILE A 136 -11.60 -7.84 -9.39
CA ILE A 136 -11.19 -7.49 -8.03
C ILE A 136 -11.94 -8.37 -7.03
N TRP A 137 -13.19 -8.72 -7.34
CA TRP A 137 -14.04 -9.54 -6.49
C TRP A 137 -13.49 -10.95 -6.26
N THR A 138 -12.62 -11.47 -7.15
CA THR A 138 -11.96 -12.75 -6.94
C THR A 138 -11.13 -12.73 -5.65
N ASP A 139 -10.37 -11.66 -5.45
CA ASP A 139 -9.60 -11.49 -4.20
C ASP A 139 -10.54 -11.29 -3.01
N CYS A 140 -11.64 -10.55 -3.20
CA CYS A 140 -12.63 -10.33 -2.14
C CYS A 140 -13.31 -11.62 -1.70
N TYR A 141 -13.62 -12.53 -2.63
CA TYR A 141 -14.24 -13.82 -2.28
C TYR A 141 -13.36 -14.68 -1.39
N HIS A 142 -12.06 -14.52 -1.47
CA HIS A 142 -11.10 -15.23 -0.63
C HIS A 142 -10.72 -14.44 0.64
N CYS A 143 -11.28 -13.25 0.82
CA CYS A 143 -11.01 -12.40 1.97
C CYS A 143 -11.86 -12.82 3.17
N ALA A 144 -11.27 -12.88 4.35
CA ALA A 144 -11.96 -13.22 5.60
C ALA A 144 -13.10 -12.24 5.94
N LYS A 145 -13.09 -11.02 5.40
CA LYS A 145 -14.13 -10.01 5.64
C LYS A 145 -15.31 -10.09 4.67
N PHE A 146 -15.21 -10.90 3.62
CA PHE A 146 -16.31 -11.04 2.67
C PHE A 146 -17.48 -11.80 3.30
N PRO A 147 -18.76 -11.42 3.09
CA PRO A 147 -19.22 -10.28 2.28
C PRO A 147 -19.37 -8.95 3.03
N ASP A 148 -19.07 -8.93 4.32
CA ASP A 148 -19.31 -7.79 5.21
C ASP A 148 -18.09 -6.84 5.33
N CYS A 149 -17.37 -6.62 4.23
CA CYS A 149 -16.25 -5.71 4.22
C CYS A 149 -16.69 -4.27 4.48
N ASP A 150 -16.11 -3.65 5.51
CA ASP A 150 -16.42 -2.29 5.94
C ASP A 150 -15.39 -1.25 5.46
N GLU A 151 -14.42 -1.65 4.64
CA GLU A 151 -13.45 -0.74 4.07
C GLU A 151 -14.10 0.16 3.01
N SER A 152 -13.58 1.39 2.88
CA SER A 152 -13.98 2.31 1.81
C SER A 152 -13.20 1.98 0.54
N ALA A 153 -13.89 1.94 -0.59
CA ALA A 153 -13.26 1.82 -1.91
C ALA A 153 -12.96 3.21 -2.44
N MET A 154 -11.75 3.42 -2.92
CA MET A 154 -11.30 4.71 -3.44
C MET A 154 -10.51 4.54 -4.72
N THR A 155 -10.60 5.50 -5.61
CA THR A 155 -9.85 5.49 -6.87
C THR A 155 -9.21 6.84 -7.15
N ILE A 156 -8.14 6.81 -7.94
CA ILE A 156 -7.56 7.98 -8.55
C ILE A 156 -7.31 7.67 -10.03
N ASP A 157 -7.75 8.57 -10.90
CA ASP A 157 -7.50 8.48 -12.33
C ASP A 157 -6.26 9.31 -12.65
N LEU A 158 -5.28 8.68 -13.31
CA LEU A 158 -4.03 9.35 -13.65
C LEU A 158 -4.21 10.15 -14.92
N ALA A 159 -3.65 11.36 -14.94
CA ALA A 159 -3.73 12.21 -16.11
C ALA A 159 -3.05 11.55 -17.31
N LYS A 160 -3.76 11.49 -18.43
CA LYS A 160 -3.18 11.08 -19.70
C LYS A 160 -2.27 12.20 -20.20
N LYS A 161 -1.03 11.86 -20.45
CA LYS A 161 -0.11 12.74 -21.17
C LYS A 161 -0.20 12.48 -22.66
#